data_cdff3a820ed9a0b4367ebb4ebeb71647
#
_entry.id   cdff3a820ed9a0b4367ebb4ebeb71647
#
_cell.length_a   1.000
_cell.length_b   1.000
_cell.length_c   1.000
_cell.angle_alpha   90.00
_cell.angle_beta   90.00
_cell.angle_gamma   90.00
#
_symmetry.space_group_name_H-M   'P 1'
#
loop_
_entity.id
_entity.type
_entity.pdbx_description
1 polymer ?
#
loop_
_entity_poly.entity_id
_entity_poly.type
_entity_poly.pdbx_seq_one_letter_code
_entity_poly.pdbx_strand_id
1 'polypeptide(L)'
;GNIKKTPIEEILLGPINVTKQTNITNNKSAAGCHTCYDLEHGKEGLDIISDRIFYIREFKKTPLDTYRPGNFDLQTIDVRWTNLCNFACVYCSEQFSSKWANELNIKIETPADKQLSDFREYIYRHAKQLKHVYLAGGEPLLMKENLELLQELNPDVNLRINTNLSKVDTGVFDAVCRFKNVHWTVSVETTEDEFEYIRFGGRWQDFLDNLNTIRKLDHKISFNMLWFLLNHDSVFDCVDYLKGLGFHNNSFVIGALLGPDYLNIRHLPENVLNSLKLKLESRINENPGYLLEDSYQNMLHYITQPIEKNLTNSFDQLAIMDQRREVDSSKIFTELYTLKEGK
;
A
#
# COMPACT_ATOMS: atom_id res chain seq x y z
N GLY A 1 -4.09 11.22 18.60
CA GLY A 1 -3.13 11.34 19.70
C GLY A 1 -1.76 10.83 19.31
N ASN A 2 -0.82 10.95 20.21
CA ASN A 2 0.55 10.48 20.02
C ASN A 2 0.94 9.63 21.23
N ILE A 3 1.11 8.33 21.02
CA ILE A 3 1.45 7.36 22.08
C ILE A 3 2.78 7.68 22.79
N LYS A 4 3.68 8.45 22.17
CA LYS A 4 4.89 8.96 22.84
C LYS A 4 4.62 9.92 23.99
N LYS A 5 3.41 10.50 24.05
CA LYS A 5 3.05 11.56 24.99
C LYS A 5 1.83 11.22 25.85
N THR A 6 0.96 10.33 25.36
CA THR A 6 -0.36 10.08 25.96
C THR A 6 -0.65 8.59 25.90
N PRO A 7 -1.11 7.97 27.00
CA PRO A 7 -1.54 6.57 27.02
C PRO A 7 -2.63 6.28 25.98
N ILE A 8 -2.63 5.06 25.43
CA ILE A 8 -3.54 4.70 24.33
C ILE A 8 -5.02 4.80 24.75
N GLU A 9 -5.37 4.40 25.98
CA GLU A 9 -6.74 4.49 26.51
C GLU A 9 -7.21 5.95 26.56
N GLU A 10 -6.34 6.89 27.00
CA GLU A 10 -6.67 8.32 27.02
C GLU A 10 -6.81 8.89 25.61
N ILE A 11 -6.03 8.41 24.64
CA ILE A 11 -6.19 8.78 23.23
C ILE A 11 -7.56 8.33 22.71
N LEU A 12 -7.96 7.09 22.98
CA LEU A 12 -9.18 6.49 22.44
C LEU A 12 -10.45 7.01 23.13
N LEU A 13 -10.41 7.20 24.46
CA LEU A 13 -11.55 7.63 25.26
C LEU A 13 -11.52 9.12 25.61
N GLY A 14 -10.48 9.82 25.22
CA GLY A 14 -10.30 11.24 25.50
C GLY A 14 -11.24 12.16 24.70
N PRO A 15 -11.39 13.42 25.14
CA PRO A 15 -12.41 14.36 24.62
C PRO A 15 -12.28 14.63 23.12
N ILE A 16 -11.06 14.63 22.58
CA ILE A 16 -10.82 14.83 21.14
C ILE A 16 -11.48 13.71 20.32
N ASN A 17 -11.27 12.45 20.72
CA ASN A 17 -11.83 11.32 19.99
C ASN A 17 -13.34 11.20 20.20
N VAL A 18 -13.83 11.42 21.41
CA VAL A 18 -15.28 11.48 21.72
C VAL A 18 -15.98 12.56 20.90
N THR A 19 -15.36 13.75 20.74
CA THR A 19 -15.90 14.81 19.88
C THR A 19 -15.94 14.37 18.41
N LYS A 20 -14.91 13.68 17.90
CA LYS A 20 -14.91 13.14 16.53
C LYS A 20 -16.03 12.12 16.34
N GLN A 21 -16.17 11.18 17.27
CA GLN A 21 -17.23 10.18 17.25
C GLN A 21 -18.62 10.84 17.25
N THR A 22 -18.83 11.83 18.12
CA THR A 22 -20.09 12.60 18.20
C THR A 22 -20.38 13.33 16.89
N ASN A 23 -19.39 13.93 16.27
CA ASN A 23 -19.58 14.60 14.98
C ASN A 23 -19.96 13.61 13.88
N ILE A 24 -19.25 12.47 13.77
CA ILE A 24 -19.53 11.44 12.77
C ILE A 24 -20.93 10.85 12.95
N THR A 25 -21.34 10.54 14.18
CA THR A 25 -22.69 9.98 14.46
C THR A 25 -23.82 10.99 14.18
N ASN A 26 -23.52 12.28 14.22
CA ASN A 26 -24.45 13.35 13.88
C ASN A 26 -24.33 13.82 12.41
N ASN A 27 -23.69 13.06 11.54
CA ASN A 27 -23.43 13.38 10.15
C ASN A 27 -22.68 14.72 9.97
N LYS A 28 -21.84 15.12 10.92
CA LYS A 28 -20.98 16.29 10.85
C LYS A 28 -19.57 15.87 10.47
N SER A 29 -18.87 16.74 9.74
CA SER A 29 -17.46 16.49 9.44
C SER A 29 -16.64 16.49 10.72
N ALA A 30 -15.65 15.59 10.79
CA ALA A 30 -14.75 15.48 11.92
C ALA A 30 -13.35 15.96 11.51
N ALA A 31 -12.72 16.77 12.36
CA ALA A 31 -11.37 17.26 12.12
C ALA A 31 -10.38 16.11 11.91
N GLY A 32 -9.56 16.20 10.87
CA GLY A 32 -8.60 15.15 10.49
C GLY A 32 -9.19 13.99 9.68
N CYS A 33 -10.45 14.07 9.26
CA CYS A 33 -11.09 13.09 8.36
C CYS A 33 -11.31 13.65 6.95
N HIS A 34 -10.72 14.81 6.62
CA HIS A 34 -10.87 15.49 5.34
C HIS A 34 -10.49 14.60 4.16
N THR A 35 -9.38 13.85 4.24
CA THR A 35 -8.96 12.95 3.16
C THR A 35 -10.07 11.98 2.72
N CYS A 36 -10.79 11.36 3.68
CA CYS A 36 -11.91 10.48 3.35
C CYS A 36 -13.08 11.27 2.73
N TYR A 37 -13.41 12.43 3.29
CA TYR A 37 -14.50 13.26 2.76
C TYR A 37 -14.16 13.81 1.37
N ASP A 38 -12.92 14.23 1.14
CA ASP A 38 -12.47 14.72 -0.16
C ASP A 38 -12.55 13.62 -1.23
N LEU A 39 -12.19 12.38 -0.87
CA LEU A 39 -12.36 11.22 -1.74
C LEU A 39 -13.84 10.94 -2.05
N GLU A 40 -14.73 11.11 -1.07
CA GLU A 40 -16.17 10.81 -1.19
C GLU A 40 -16.95 11.89 -1.96
N HIS A 41 -16.49 13.15 -1.88
CA HIS A 41 -17.16 14.29 -2.50
C HIS A 41 -16.43 14.84 -3.74
N GLY A 42 -15.26 14.33 -4.01
CA GLY A 42 -14.31 15.02 -4.89
C GLY A 42 -14.48 14.80 -6.38
N LYS A 43 -15.32 13.87 -6.87
CA LYS A 43 -15.44 13.67 -8.33
C LYS A 43 -16.73 12.94 -8.69
N GLU A 44 -17.59 13.62 -9.44
CA GLU A 44 -18.70 13.00 -10.14
C GLU A 44 -18.17 11.88 -11.07
N GLY A 45 -18.65 10.65 -10.89
CA GLY A 45 -18.40 9.53 -11.77
C GLY A 45 -17.29 8.57 -11.37
N LEU A 46 -16.57 8.78 -10.27
CA LEU A 46 -15.62 7.81 -9.75
C LEU A 46 -16.11 7.25 -8.41
N ASP A 47 -16.39 5.95 -8.37
CA ASP A 47 -16.74 5.21 -7.14
C ASP A 47 -15.46 4.97 -6.29
N ILE A 48 -14.83 6.08 -5.84
CA ILE A 48 -13.68 5.98 -4.93
C ILE A 48 -14.21 5.63 -3.55
N ILE A 49 -13.95 4.42 -3.13
CA ILE A 49 -14.31 3.94 -1.80
C ILE A 49 -13.22 4.40 -0.82
N SER A 50 -13.55 5.40 0.02
CA SER A 50 -12.70 5.74 1.15
C SER A 50 -12.64 4.59 2.17
N ASP A 51 -11.58 4.52 2.98
CA ASP A 51 -11.51 3.55 4.08
C ASP A 51 -12.73 3.66 5.00
N ARG A 52 -13.24 4.89 5.22
CA ARG A 52 -14.45 5.13 6.00
C ARG A 52 -15.67 4.41 5.39
N ILE A 53 -15.91 4.58 4.11
CA ILE A 53 -17.04 3.92 3.40
C ILE A 53 -16.83 2.40 3.37
N PHE A 54 -15.60 1.94 3.13
CA PHE A 54 -15.27 0.51 3.17
C PHE A 54 -15.69 -0.11 4.51
N TYR A 55 -15.24 0.46 5.63
CA TYR A 55 -15.58 -0.07 6.95
C TYR A 55 -17.06 0.12 7.30
N ILE A 56 -17.72 1.20 6.89
CA ILE A 56 -19.16 1.35 7.06
C ILE A 56 -19.91 0.23 6.33
N ARG A 57 -19.51 -0.14 5.13
CA ARG A 57 -20.12 -1.25 4.37
C ARG A 57 -19.90 -2.59 5.06
N GLU A 58 -18.68 -2.86 5.55
CA GLU A 58 -18.36 -4.08 6.29
C GLU A 58 -19.16 -4.20 7.60
N PHE A 59 -19.35 -3.10 8.32
CA PHE A 59 -20.05 -3.08 9.61
C PHE A 59 -21.55 -2.74 9.52
N LYS A 60 -22.14 -2.61 8.34
CA LYS A 60 -23.58 -2.33 8.15
C LYS A 60 -24.52 -3.28 8.88
N LYS A 61 -24.04 -4.46 9.26
CA LYS A 61 -24.80 -5.46 10.04
C LYS A 61 -24.84 -5.15 11.56
N THR A 62 -24.05 -4.19 12.02
CA THR A 62 -24.06 -3.76 13.43
C THR A 62 -24.98 -2.55 13.54
N PRO A 63 -26.06 -2.61 14.36
CA PRO A 63 -26.96 -1.48 14.54
C PRO A 63 -26.20 -0.26 15.07
N LEU A 64 -26.11 0.81 14.28
CA LEU A 64 -25.45 2.07 14.68
C LEU A 64 -26.22 2.80 15.79
N ASP A 65 -27.51 2.50 15.96
CA ASP A 65 -28.38 3.03 17.02
C ASP A 65 -27.99 2.57 18.44
N THR A 66 -27.25 1.47 18.54
CA THR A 66 -26.67 1.00 19.82
C THR A 66 -25.34 1.66 20.17
N TYR A 67 -24.73 2.34 19.22
CA TYR A 67 -23.44 3.00 19.43
C TYR A 67 -23.58 4.28 20.27
N ARG A 68 -22.67 4.47 21.21
CA ARG A 68 -22.60 5.68 22.05
C ARG A 68 -21.18 6.24 21.99
N PRO A 69 -21.00 7.54 21.66
CA PRO A 69 -19.71 8.21 21.77
C PRO A 69 -19.09 8.03 23.16
N GLY A 70 -17.80 7.74 23.21
CA GLY A 70 -17.10 7.42 24.46
C GLY A 70 -17.12 5.95 24.85
N ASN A 71 -17.93 5.12 24.20
CA ASN A 71 -17.81 3.66 24.27
C ASN A 71 -16.96 3.19 23.09
N PHE A 72 -15.81 2.60 23.38
CA PHE A 72 -14.85 2.18 22.35
C PHE A 72 -14.72 0.65 22.36
N ASP A 73 -15.24 0.02 21.31
CA ASP A 73 -15.08 -1.41 21.05
C ASP A 73 -14.10 -1.58 19.88
N LEU A 74 -12.90 -2.07 20.19
CA LEU A 74 -11.84 -2.25 19.21
C LEU A 74 -12.12 -3.49 18.34
N GLN A 75 -12.67 -3.30 17.17
CA GLN A 75 -12.99 -4.39 16.23
C GLN A 75 -12.05 -4.47 15.03
N THR A 76 -11.36 -3.38 14.71
CA THR A 76 -10.48 -3.27 13.55
C THR A 76 -9.20 -2.57 13.93
N ILE A 77 -8.07 -3.11 13.48
CA ILE A 77 -6.76 -2.45 13.59
C ILE A 77 -5.98 -2.49 12.28
N ASP A 78 -5.27 -1.40 11.99
CA ASP A 78 -4.17 -1.31 11.03
C ASP A 78 -2.89 -1.12 11.85
N VAL A 79 -1.98 -2.07 11.82
CA VAL A 79 -0.75 -2.03 12.61
C VAL A 79 0.48 -1.94 11.74
N ARG A 80 1.36 -1.00 12.14
CA ARG A 80 2.65 -0.70 11.51
C ARG A 80 3.66 -0.47 12.64
N TRP A 81 4.21 -1.57 13.18
CA TRP A 81 5.04 -1.51 14.38
C TRP A 81 6.32 -0.71 14.19
N THR A 82 7.00 -0.97 13.08
CA THR A 82 8.29 -0.36 12.76
C THR A 82 8.41 -0.15 11.24
N ASN A 83 9.51 0.48 10.83
CA ASN A 83 9.90 0.57 9.41
C ASN A 83 10.78 -0.60 8.96
N LEU A 84 10.84 -1.72 9.70
CA LEU A 84 11.66 -2.86 9.34
C LEU A 84 11.27 -3.38 7.97
N CYS A 85 12.17 -3.25 7.00
CA CYS A 85 12.00 -3.70 5.63
C CYS A 85 13.33 -4.09 5.03
N ASN A 86 13.34 -5.14 4.23
CA ASN A 86 14.52 -5.61 3.51
C ASN A 86 14.62 -5.05 2.09
N PHE A 87 13.67 -4.22 1.63
CA PHE A 87 13.70 -3.52 0.36
C PHE A 87 13.87 -2.00 0.53
N ALA A 88 14.52 -1.37 -0.45
CA ALA A 88 14.58 0.08 -0.61
C ALA A 88 13.95 0.47 -1.96
N CYS A 89 12.64 0.24 -2.11
CA CYS A 89 11.91 0.54 -3.34
C CYS A 89 12.09 2.01 -3.74
N VAL A 90 12.26 2.30 -5.03
CA VAL A 90 12.60 3.64 -5.54
C VAL A 90 11.62 4.75 -5.13
N TYR A 91 10.37 4.41 -4.93
CA TYR A 91 9.29 5.32 -4.52
C TYR A 91 9.06 5.38 -3.00
N CYS A 92 9.81 4.58 -2.22
CA CYS A 92 9.69 4.54 -0.77
C CYS A 92 10.62 5.57 -0.10
N SER A 93 10.60 5.63 1.22
CA SER A 93 11.49 6.50 2.00
C SER A 93 12.02 5.81 3.26
N GLU A 94 12.98 6.47 3.91
CA GLU A 94 13.58 6.05 5.17
C GLU A 94 12.56 5.88 6.30
N GLN A 95 11.45 6.60 6.26
CA GLN A 95 10.39 6.49 7.26
C GLN A 95 9.67 5.15 7.21
N PHE A 96 9.57 4.54 6.03
CA PHE A 96 8.84 3.30 5.79
C PHE A 96 9.75 2.10 5.50
N SER A 97 11.06 2.30 5.35
CA SER A 97 12.02 1.24 5.13
C SER A 97 13.31 1.45 5.91
N SER A 98 13.65 0.48 6.76
CA SER A 98 14.94 0.47 7.46
C SER A 98 16.12 0.30 6.51
N LYS A 99 15.94 -0.38 5.36
CA LYS A 99 16.98 -0.47 4.33
C LYS A 99 17.25 0.90 3.70
N TRP A 100 16.20 1.69 3.41
CA TRP A 100 16.33 3.07 2.97
C TRP A 100 17.05 3.94 4.03
N ALA A 101 16.62 3.85 5.29
CA ALA A 101 17.25 4.60 6.38
C ALA A 101 18.75 4.28 6.50
N ASN A 102 19.11 3.00 6.38
CA ASN A 102 20.52 2.56 6.39
C ASN A 102 21.29 3.07 5.16
N GLU A 103 20.70 3.04 3.95
CA GLU A 103 21.30 3.54 2.72
C GLU A 103 21.64 5.03 2.82
N LEU A 104 20.79 5.80 3.51
CA LEU A 104 20.95 7.24 3.71
C LEU A 104 21.71 7.60 5.01
N ASN A 105 22.12 6.62 5.83
CA ASN A 105 22.67 6.83 7.16
C ASN A 105 21.76 7.68 8.08
N ILE A 106 20.43 7.53 7.93
CA ILE A 106 19.44 8.24 8.74
C ILE A 106 18.98 7.34 9.88
N LYS A 107 19.10 7.84 11.11
CA LYS A 107 18.55 7.17 12.28
C LYS A 107 17.10 7.59 12.50
N ILE A 108 16.18 6.66 12.33
CA ILE A 108 14.76 6.90 12.62
C ILE A 108 14.53 6.78 14.13
N GLU A 109 13.92 7.81 14.72
CA GLU A 109 13.50 7.78 16.11
C GLU A 109 12.33 6.81 16.30
N THR A 110 12.58 5.73 17.01
CA THR A 110 11.52 4.85 17.48
C THR A 110 10.92 5.37 18.81
N PRO A 111 9.64 5.12 19.10
CA PRO A 111 9.10 5.35 20.44
C PRO A 111 9.94 4.64 21.51
N ALA A 112 10.00 5.19 22.71
CA ALA A 112 10.68 4.52 23.82
C ALA A 112 10.05 3.13 24.07
N ASP A 113 10.87 2.14 24.46
CA ASP A 113 10.44 0.75 24.60
C ASP A 113 9.21 0.58 25.48
N LYS A 114 9.11 1.37 26.55
CA LYS A 114 7.95 1.34 27.46
C LYS A 114 6.65 1.71 26.75
N GLN A 115 6.66 2.77 25.95
CA GLN A 115 5.43 3.25 25.26
C GLN A 115 4.98 2.27 24.19
N LEU A 116 5.91 1.64 23.48
CA LEU A 116 5.60 0.56 22.54
C LEU A 116 5.10 -0.68 23.26
N SER A 117 5.65 -1.01 24.43
CA SER A 117 5.20 -2.12 25.26
C SER A 117 3.76 -1.91 25.73
N ASP A 118 3.46 -0.75 26.31
CA ASP A 118 2.11 -0.40 26.79
C ASP A 118 1.08 -0.44 25.66
N PHE A 119 1.46 0.06 24.46
CA PHE A 119 0.61 0.02 23.28
C PHE A 119 0.36 -1.42 22.79
N ARG A 120 1.41 -2.25 22.72
CA ARG A 120 1.30 -3.66 22.34
C ARG A 120 0.42 -4.42 23.32
N GLU A 121 0.66 -4.24 24.61
CA GLU A 121 -0.13 -4.87 25.67
C GLU A 121 -1.61 -4.50 25.56
N TYR A 122 -1.93 -3.24 25.27
CA TYR A 122 -3.29 -2.81 25.01
C TYR A 122 -3.91 -3.58 23.83
N ILE A 123 -3.22 -3.67 22.71
CA ILE A 123 -3.71 -4.39 21.52
C ILE A 123 -3.90 -5.88 21.84
N TYR A 124 -2.93 -6.51 22.51
CA TYR A 124 -3.00 -7.94 22.83
C TYR A 124 -4.15 -8.28 23.77
N ARG A 125 -4.42 -7.45 24.77
CA ARG A 125 -5.59 -7.62 25.66
C ARG A 125 -6.91 -7.61 24.89
N HIS A 126 -6.99 -6.91 23.78
CA HIS A 126 -8.19 -6.79 22.96
C HIS A 126 -8.16 -7.69 21.71
N ALA A 127 -7.10 -8.47 21.50
CA ALA A 127 -6.88 -9.21 20.28
C ALA A 127 -8.00 -10.21 19.95
N LYS A 128 -8.58 -10.89 20.96
CA LYS A 128 -9.64 -11.90 20.75
C LYS A 128 -10.96 -11.33 20.24
N GLN A 129 -11.22 -10.04 20.45
CA GLN A 129 -12.45 -9.39 19.97
C GLN A 129 -12.29 -8.76 18.59
N LEU A 130 -11.06 -8.69 18.05
CA LEU A 130 -10.81 -8.14 16.74
C LEU A 130 -11.48 -8.99 15.65
N LYS A 131 -12.11 -8.31 14.72
CA LYS A 131 -12.76 -8.92 13.53
C LYS A 131 -11.95 -8.71 12.26
N HIS A 132 -11.22 -7.61 12.19
CA HIS A 132 -10.37 -7.28 11.05
C HIS A 132 -9.00 -6.79 11.53
N VAL A 133 -7.97 -7.38 11.00
CA VAL A 133 -6.58 -6.99 11.28
C VAL A 133 -5.86 -6.78 9.94
N TYR A 134 -5.29 -5.59 9.78
CA TYR A 134 -4.45 -5.26 8.64
C TYR A 134 -3.00 -5.12 9.09
N LEU A 135 -2.15 -6.01 8.62
CA LEU A 135 -0.72 -5.99 8.87
C LEU A 135 -0.01 -5.29 7.72
N ALA A 136 0.65 -4.18 8.01
CA ALA A 136 1.40 -3.39 7.07
C ALA A 136 2.67 -2.82 7.73
N GLY A 137 3.29 -1.80 7.14
CA GLY A 137 4.50 -1.15 7.65
C GLY A 137 5.65 -1.25 6.66
N GLY A 138 6.86 -1.58 7.10
CA GLY A 138 7.96 -1.93 6.22
C GLY A 138 7.66 -3.26 5.50
N GLU A 139 8.11 -4.38 6.07
CA GLU A 139 7.69 -5.72 5.64
C GLU A 139 7.11 -6.48 6.84
N PRO A 140 5.78 -6.71 6.88
CA PRO A 140 5.14 -7.31 8.03
C PRO A 140 5.56 -8.75 8.32
N LEU A 141 6.00 -9.51 7.32
CA LEU A 141 6.47 -10.90 7.51
C LEU A 141 7.81 -11.00 8.26
N LEU A 142 8.52 -9.87 8.41
CA LEU A 142 9.78 -9.78 9.16
C LEU A 142 9.61 -9.31 10.61
N MET A 143 8.42 -8.83 10.99
CA MET A 143 8.18 -8.18 12.28
C MET A 143 7.76 -9.20 13.33
N LYS A 144 8.60 -9.41 14.36
CA LYS A 144 8.29 -10.32 15.48
C LYS A 144 7.01 -9.94 16.23
N GLU A 145 6.69 -8.64 16.29
CA GLU A 145 5.48 -8.13 16.91
C GLU A 145 4.21 -8.65 16.23
N ASN A 146 4.27 -8.92 14.93
CA ASN A 146 3.18 -9.57 14.21
C ASN A 146 3.03 -11.04 14.61
N LEU A 147 4.13 -11.75 14.87
CA LEU A 147 4.05 -13.12 15.39
C LEU A 147 3.37 -13.16 16.75
N GLU A 148 3.76 -12.27 17.67
CA GLU A 148 3.16 -12.14 18.98
C GLU A 148 1.65 -11.83 18.89
N LEU A 149 1.26 -10.86 18.05
CA LEU A 149 -0.13 -10.52 17.81
C LEU A 149 -0.95 -11.70 17.25
N LEU A 150 -0.42 -12.38 16.24
CA LEU A 150 -1.09 -13.52 15.59
C LEU A 150 -1.36 -14.69 16.56
N GLN A 151 -0.57 -14.84 17.60
CA GLN A 151 -0.77 -15.85 18.64
C GLN A 151 -1.99 -15.54 19.56
N GLU A 152 -2.33 -14.26 19.71
CA GLU A 152 -3.43 -13.77 20.54
C GLU A 152 -4.75 -13.61 19.78
N LEU A 153 -4.74 -13.61 18.43
CA LEU A 153 -5.93 -13.40 17.62
C LEU A 153 -6.89 -14.60 17.66
N ASN A 154 -8.18 -14.30 17.49
CA ASN A 154 -9.18 -15.31 17.18
C ASN A 154 -8.89 -15.90 15.77
N PRO A 155 -8.87 -17.23 15.58
CA PRO A 155 -8.66 -17.86 14.27
C PRO A 155 -9.65 -17.45 13.16
N ASP A 156 -10.83 -16.95 13.53
CA ASP A 156 -11.87 -16.52 12.58
C ASP A 156 -11.74 -15.04 12.15
N VAL A 157 -10.69 -14.34 12.62
CA VAL A 157 -10.43 -12.95 12.22
C VAL A 157 -10.19 -12.83 10.72
N ASN A 158 -10.65 -11.74 10.10
CA ASN A 158 -10.28 -11.39 8.74
C ASN A 158 -8.90 -10.72 8.76
N LEU A 159 -7.91 -11.43 8.28
CA LEU A 159 -6.51 -10.99 8.26
C LEU A 159 -6.13 -10.50 6.87
N ARG A 160 -5.71 -9.26 6.76
CA ARG A 160 -5.16 -8.69 5.52
C ARG A 160 -3.69 -8.35 5.72
N ILE A 161 -2.85 -8.70 4.77
CA ILE A 161 -1.40 -8.51 4.86
C ILE A 161 -0.90 -7.83 3.59
N ASN A 162 -0.30 -6.64 3.76
CA ASN A 162 0.36 -5.93 2.66
C ASN A 162 1.85 -6.24 2.68
N THR A 163 2.32 -7.02 1.72
CA THR A 163 3.68 -7.57 1.72
C THR A 163 4.41 -7.35 0.41
N ASN A 164 5.72 -7.17 0.48
CA ASN A 164 6.61 -7.24 -0.67
C ASN A 164 6.88 -8.70 -1.12
N LEU A 165 6.38 -9.64 -0.35
CA LEU A 165 6.48 -11.08 -0.58
C LEU A 165 7.92 -11.59 -0.75
N SER A 166 8.89 -10.93 -0.12
CA SER A 166 10.30 -11.28 -0.23
C SER A 166 10.69 -12.55 0.53
N LYS A 167 9.89 -12.92 1.54
CA LYS A 167 10.16 -14.07 2.41
C LYS A 167 8.89 -14.73 2.89
N VAL A 168 8.85 -16.06 2.76
CA VAL A 168 7.79 -16.94 3.28
C VAL A 168 8.34 -18.04 4.20
N ASP A 169 9.61 -17.94 4.58
CA ASP A 169 10.31 -18.83 5.50
C ASP A 169 10.45 -18.21 6.90
N THR A 170 9.38 -17.59 7.39
CA THR A 170 9.38 -16.87 8.67
C THR A 170 8.32 -17.41 9.62
N GLY A 171 8.58 -17.32 10.93
CA GLY A 171 7.57 -17.69 11.93
C GLY A 171 6.27 -16.90 11.83
N VAL A 172 6.33 -15.66 11.29
CA VAL A 172 5.13 -14.86 11.00
C VAL A 172 4.32 -15.50 9.87
N PHE A 173 4.96 -15.90 8.80
CA PHE A 173 4.29 -16.59 7.69
C PHE A 173 3.63 -17.89 8.16
N ASP A 174 4.34 -18.72 8.93
CA ASP A 174 3.79 -19.97 9.51
C ASP A 174 2.59 -19.69 10.40
N ALA A 175 2.64 -18.60 11.17
CA ALA A 175 1.51 -18.19 12.00
C ALA A 175 0.30 -17.75 11.16
N VAL A 176 0.51 -17.00 10.07
CA VAL A 176 -0.54 -16.59 9.12
C VAL A 176 -1.21 -17.79 8.46
N CYS A 177 -0.45 -18.82 8.08
CA CYS A 177 -0.99 -20.02 7.44
C CYS A 177 -2.03 -20.77 8.29
N ARG A 178 -2.14 -20.49 9.60
CA ARG A 178 -3.13 -21.09 10.49
C ARG A 178 -4.52 -20.43 10.42
N PHE A 179 -4.62 -19.24 9.82
CA PHE A 179 -5.87 -18.52 9.67
C PHE A 179 -6.58 -18.92 8.38
N LYS A 180 -7.92 -18.95 8.41
CA LYS A 180 -8.74 -19.31 7.25
C LYS A 180 -9.05 -18.09 6.37
N ASN A 181 -9.30 -16.94 7.01
CA ASN A 181 -9.75 -15.74 6.33
C ASN A 181 -8.57 -14.79 6.08
N VAL A 182 -7.65 -15.19 5.21
CA VAL A 182 -6.47 -14.39 4.87
C VAL A 182 -6.59 -13.77 3.49
N HIS A 183 -6.24 -12.48 3.40
CA HIS A 183 -6.12 -11.76 2.15
C HIS A 183 -4.70 -11.20 2.02
N TRP A 184 -3.91 -11.79 1.13
CA TRP A 184 -2.60 -11.29 0.73
C TRP A 184 -2.78 -10.14 -0.24
N THR A 185 -2.28 -8.98 0.11
CA THR A 185 -2.13 -7.82 -0.78
C THR A 185 -0.66 -7.73 -1.15
N VAL A 186 -0.32 -8.27 -2.31
CA VAL A 186 1.07 -8.41 -2.78
C VAL A 186 1.44 -7.19 -3.59
N SER A 187 2.53 -6.55 -3.23
CA SER A 187 3.01 -5.36 -3.93
C SER A 187 3.94 -5.76 -5.07
N VAL A 188 3.63 -5.35 -6.29
CA VAL A 188 4.43 -5.57 -7.51
C VAL A 188 4.08 -4.49 -8.54
N GLU A 189 5.03 -3.99 -9.30
CA GLU A 189 4.81 -2.91 -10.29
C GLU A 189 5.18 -3.32 -11.72
N THR A 190 6.11 -4.26 -11.85
CA THR A 190 6.66 -4.75 -13.12
C THR A 190 7.33 -6.10 -12.92
N THR A 191 8.08 -6.61 -13.90
CA THR A 191 8.71 -7.93 -13.91
C THR A 191 10.23 -7.83 -14.05
N GLU A 192 10.94 -8.92 -13.78
CA GLU A 192 12.35 -9.13 -14.09
C GLU A 192 13.30 -8.02 -13.59
N ASP A 193 14.22 -7.54 -14.42
CA ASP A 193 15.23 -6.55 -14.05
C ASP A 193 14.61 -5.21 -13.60
N GLU A 194 13.49 -4.81 -14.22
CA GLU A 194 12.77 -3.64 -13.78
C GLU A 194 12.20 -3.79 -12.36
N PHE A 195 11.67 -4.98 -12.03
CA PHE A 195 11.24 -5.29 -10.68
C PHE A 195 12.40 -5.18 -9.69
N GLU A 196 13.56 -5.76 -10.01
CA GLU A 196 14.72 -5.75 -9.13
C GLU A 196 15.28 -4.34 -8.91
N TYR A 197 15.23 -3.48 -9.93
CA TYR A 197 15.58 -2.07 -9.80
C TYR A 197 14.56 -1.29 -8.97
N ILE A 198 13.28 -1.38 -9.33
CA ILE A 198 12.19 -0.63 -8.64
C ILE A 198 12.07 -1.07 -7.19
N ARG A 199 12.16 -2.37 -6.93
CA ARG A 199 12.08 -2.98 -5.60
C ARG A 199 13.47 -3.37 -5.10
N PHE A 200 14.39 -2.42 -5.10
CA PHE A 200 15.80 -2.63 -4.79
C PHE A 200 16.02 -3.48 -3.52
N GLY A 201 16.66 -4.62 -3.73
CA GLY A 201 16.87 -5.67 -2.73
C GLY A 201 15.96 -6.87 -2.89
N GLY A 202 14.98 -6.81 -3.79
CA GLY A 202 14.20 -7.95 -4.25
C GLY A 202 14.89 -8.70 -5.39
N ARG A 203 14.52 -9.95 -5.58
CA ARG A 203 14.86 -10.76 -6.75
C ARG A 203 13.58 -11.28 -7.35
N TRP A 204 13.45 -11.18 -8.67
CA TRP A 204 12.24 -11.56 -9.37
C TRP A 204 11.92 -13.05 -9.19
N GLN A 205 12.93 -13.92 -9.29
CA GLN A 205 12.74 -15.36 -9.11
C GLN A 205 12.27 -15.71 -7.70
N ASP A 206 12.85 -15.07 -6.66
CA ASP A 206 12.43 -15.30 -5.28
C ASP A 206 10.95 -14.86 -5.07
N PHE A 207 10.55 -13.75 -5.71
CA PHE A 207 9.16 -13.29 -5.70
C PHE A 207 8.22 -14.32 -6.33
N LEU A 208 8.57 -14.90 -7.49
CA LEU A 208 7.77 -15.93 -8.16
C LEU A 208 7.66 -17.21 -7.32
N ASP A 209 8.74 -17.65 -6.71
CA ASP A 209 8.76 -18.86 -5.88
C ASP A 209 7.89 -18.66 -4.63
N ASN A 210 7.96 -17.48 -4.01
CA ASN A 210 7.12 -17.11 -2.88
C ASN A 210 5.66 -16.94 -3.28
N LEU A 211 5.37 -16.35 -4.44
CA LEU A 211 4.01 -16.26 -5.00
C LEU A 211 3.42 -17.66 -5.24
N ASN A 212 4.20 -18.56 -5.82
CA ASN A 212 3.80 -19.95 -6.00
C ASN A 212 3.54 -20.67 -4.67
N THR A 213 4.24 -20.29 -3.61
CA THR A 213 4.02 -20.84 -2.27
C THR A 213 2.67 -20.40 -1.70
N ILE A 214 2.35 -19.09 -1.74
CA ILE A 214 1.05 -18.61 -1.21
C ILE A 214 -0.14 -19.01 -2.09
N ARG A 215 0.05 -19.25 -3.38
CA ARG A 215 -1.01 -19.76 -4.28
C ARG A 215 -1.49 -21.18 -3.93
N LYS A 216 -0.70 -21.95 -3.20
CA LYS A 216 -1.09 -23.29 -2.73
C LYS A 216 -1.99 -23.22 -1.49
N LEU A 217 -2.09 -22.06 -0.87
CA LEU A 217 -2.96 -21.83 0.28
C LEU A 217 -4.37 -21.44 -0.24
N ASP A 218 -5.39 -21.83 0.51
CA ASP A 218 -6.79 -21.43 0.21
C ASP A 218 -7.04 -20.00 0.74
N HIS A 219 -6.22 -19.06 0.27
CA HIS A 219 -6.24 -17.65 0.68
C HIS A 219 -6.51 -16.75 -0.51
N LYS A 220 -7.16 -15.62 -0.27
CA LYS A 220 -7.33 -14.59 -1.28
C LYS A 220 -5.99 -13.90 -1.57
N ILE A 221 -5.69 -13.67 -2.85
CA ILE A 221 -4.51 -12.92 -3.28
C ILE A 221 -4.96 -11.77 -4.18
N SER A 222 -4.46 -10.58 -3.91
CA SER A 222 -4.57 -9.42 -4.80
C SER A 222 -3.24 -8.70 -4.92
N PHE A 223 -3.07 -7.97 -6.02
CA PHE A 223 -1.88 -7.19 -6.31
C PHE A 223 -2.18 -5.71 -6.11
N ASN A 224 -1.31 -5.05 -5.35
CA ASN A 224 -1.30 -3.60 -5.18
C ASN A 224 -0.13 -3.05 -5.98
N MET A 225 -0.44 -2.30 -7.02
CA MET A 225 0.53 -1.82 -7.99
C MET A 225 0.56 -0.30 -8.01
N LEU A 226 1.75 0.28 -8.09
CA LEU A 226 1.92 1.71 -8.30
C LEU A 226 2.33 1.96 -9.74
N TRP A 227 1.68 2.92 -10.38
CA TRP A 227 1.98 3.34 -11.73
C TRP A 227 2.69 4.69 -11.72
N PHE A 228 3.85 4.75 -12.34
CA PHE A 228 4.73 5.92 -12.31
C PHE A 228 5.72 5.92 -13.48
N LEU A 229 6.65 6.86 -13.50
CA LEU A 229 7.56 7.12 -14.61
C LEU A 229 8.31 5.86 -15.11
N LEU A 230 8.86 5.04 -14.20
CA LEU A 230 9.71 3.91 -14.58
C LEU A 230 8.95 2.74 -15.20
N ASN A 231 7.71 2.51 -14.74
CA ASN A 231 6.89 1.42 -15.25
C ASN A 231 5.71 1.92 -16.11
N HIS A 232 5.88 3.09 -16.74
CA HIS A 232 4.79 3.75 -17.47
C HIS A 232 4.09 2.85 -18.48
N ASP A 233 4.81 1.96 -19.13
CA ASP A 233 4.26 0.98 -20.08
C ASP A 233 4.30 -0.46 -19.54
N SER A 234 5.37 -0.88 -18.88
CA SER A 234 5.57 -2.26 -18.40
C SER A 234 4.61 -2.72 -17.31
N VAL A 235 3.89 -1.80 -16.64
CA VAL A 235 2.81 -2.18 -15.71
C VAL A 235 1.73 -3.02 -16.39
N PHE A 236 1.42 -2.74 -17.66
CA PHE A 236 0.43 -3.51 -18.43
C PHE A 236 0.92 -4.92 -18.71
N ASP A 237 2.21 -5.07 -19.05
CA ASP A 237 2.82 -6.37 -19.30
C ASP A 237 2.90 -7.20 -18.00
N CYS A 238 3.15 -6.56 -16.87
CA CYS A 238 3.10 -7.21 -15.56
C CYS A 238 1.69 -7.74 -15.25
N VAL A 239 0.65 -6.94 -15.51
CA VAL A 239 -0.75 -7.39 -15.36
C VAL A 239 -1.02 -8.60 -16.26
N ASP A 240 -0.63 -8.54 -17.53
CA ASP A 240 -0.85 -9.62 -18.49
C ASP A 240 -0.08 -10.89 -18.10
N TYR A 241 1.16 -10.74 -17.62
CA TYR A 241 1.96 -11.85 -17.07
C TYR A 241 1.23 -12.54 -15.90
N LEU A 242 0.78 -11.76 -14.92
CA LEU A 242 0.07 -12.30 -13.76
C LEU A 242 -1.29 -12.91 -14.14
N LYS A 243 -2.00 -12.33 -15.11
CA LYS A 243 -3.22 -12.95 -15.69
C LYS A 243 -2.88 -14.29 -16.37
N GLY A 244 -1.75 -14.37 -17.05
CA GLY A 244 -1.23 -15.63 -17.61
C GLY A 244 -0.96 -16.69 -16.56
N LEU A 245 -0.64 -16.31 -15.32
CA LEU A 245 -0.56 -17.21 -14.18
C LEU A 245 -1.93 -17.61 -13.60
N GLY A 246 -3.04 -17.09 -14.13
CA GLY A 246 -4.42 -17.44 -13.73
C GLY A 246 -5.06 -16.47 -12.74
N PHE A 247 -4.48 -15.30 -12.47
CA PHE A 247 -5.12 -14.30 -11.64
C PHE A 247 -6.22 -13.53 -12.41
N HIS A 248 -7.34 -13.27 -11.74
CA HIS A 248 -8.50 -12.62 -12.31
C HIS A 248 -8.39 -11.08 -12.26
N ASN A 249 -9.12 -10.36 -13.14
CA ASN A 249 -9.14 -8.90 -13.21
C ASN A 249 -9.46 -8.21 -11.86
N ASN A 250 -10.23 -8.84 -10.98
CA ASN A 250 -10.49 -8.36 -9.62
C ASN A 250 -9.34 -8.57 -8.63
N SER A 251 -8.24 -9.17 -9.08
CA SER A 251 -7.04 -9.32 -8.26
C SER A 251 -6.10 -8.11 -8.36
N PHE A 252 -6.38 -7.12 -9.20
CA PHE A 252 -5.47 -6.00 -9.45
C PHE A 252 -6.07 -4.68 -8.99
N VAL A 253 -5.28 -3.92 -8.26
CA VAL A 253 -5.55 -2.51 -7.93
C VAL A 253 -4.31 -1.72 -8.31
N ILE A 254 -4.46 -0.79 -9.26
CA ILE A 254 -3.37 0.04 -9.76
C ILE A 254 -3.66 1.49 -9.41
N GLY A 255 -2.76 2.12 -8.65
CA GLY A 255 -2.84 3.53 -8.29
C GLY A 255 -1.70 4.34 -8.89
N ALA A 256 -1.97 5.56 -9.32
CA ALA A 256 -0.91 6.48 -9.72
C ALA A 256 -0.06 6.87 -8.50
N LEU A 257 1.26 6.88 -8.65
CA LEU A 257 2.18 7.34 -7.63
C LEU A 257 2.08 8.86 -7.47
N LEU A 258 1.76 9.31 -6.27
CA LEU A 258 1.61 10.75 -5.96
C LEU A 258 2.92 11.43 -5.53
N GLY A 259 3.92 10.67 -5.13
CA GLY A 259 5.23 11.14 -4.72
C GLY A 259 6.22 9.99 -4.54
N PRO A 260 7.51 10.26 -4.67
CA PRO A 260 8.16 11.57 -4.90
C PRO A 260 7.92 12.12 -6.32
N ASP A 261 7.91 13.44 -6.46
CA ASP A 261 7.54 14.12 -7.70
C ASP A 261 8.40 13.72 -8.91
N TYR A 262 9.69 13.50 -8.72
CA TYR A 262 10.59 13.09 -9.80
C TYR A 262 10.25 11.72 -10.43
N LEU A 263 9.37 10.93 -9.82
CA LEU A 263 8.83 9.69 -10.38
C LEU A 263 7.44 9.87 -10.99
N ASN A 264 6.93 11.09 -11.05
CA ASN A 264 5.58 11.34 -11.55
C ASN A 264 5.53 11.09 -13.06
N ILE A 265 4.64 10.19 -13.48
CA ILE A 265 4.47 9.80 -14.88
C ILE A 265 4.10 10.97 -15.78
N ARG A 266 3.46 12.02 -15.25
CA ARG A 266 3.05 13.19 -16.04
C ARG A 266 4.21 14.06 -16.51
N HIS A 267 5.45 13.80 -16.04
CA HIS A 267 6.66 14.41 -16.60
C HIS A 267 6.99 13.92 -18.01
N LEU A 268 6.44 12.79 -18.44
CA LEU A 268 6.63 12.25 -19.78
C LEU A 268 6.21 13.25 -20.88
N PRO A 269 6.84 13.22 -22.06
CA PRO A 269 6.43 14.02 -23.21
C PRO A 269 4.98 13.76 -23.63
N GLU A 270 4.36 14.76 -24.27
CA GLU A 270 2.93 14.71 -24.64
C GLU A 270 2.59 13.57 -25.59
N ASN A 271 3.47 13.28 -26.53
CA ASN A 271 3.29 12.16 -27.46
C ASN A 271 3.24 10.81 -26.74
N VAL A 272 4.07 10.61 -25.69
CA VAL A 272 4.05 9.39 -24.86
C VAL A 272 2.79 9.33 -24.03
N LEU A 273 2.40 10.44 -23.37
CA LEU A 273 1.15 10.49 -22.61
C LEU A 273 -0.07 10.22 -23.49
N ASN A 274 -0.09 10.72 -24.74
CA ASN A 274 -1.17 10.45 -25.68
C ASN A 274 -1.22 8.97 -26.09
N SER A 275 -0.07 8.32 -26.29
CA SER A 275 -0.01 6.88 -26.53
C SER A 275 -0.56 6.09 -25.34
N LEU A 276 -0.18 6.47 -24.12
CA LEU A 276 -0.69 5.85 -22.90
C LEU A 276 -2.21 6.03 -22.71
N LYS A 277 -2.75 7.21 -23.08
CA LYS A 277 -4.21 7.44 -23.06
C LYS A 277 -4.95 6.44 -23.96
N LEU A 278 -4.49 6.28 -25.20
CA LEU A 278 -5.08 5.32 -26.15
C LEU A 278 -4.97 3.87 -25.63
N LYS A 279 -3.84 3.51 -25.03
CA LYS A 279 -3.64 2.19 -24.43
C LYS A 279 -4.60 1.97 -23.26
N LEU A 280 -4.76 2.95 -22.37
CA LEU A 280 -5.70 2.89 -21.25
C LEU A 280 -7.15 2.78 -21.71
N GLU A 281 -7.57 3.54 -22.72
CA GLU A 281 -8.92 3.46 -23.30
C GLU A 281 -9.21 2.05 -23.86
N SER A 282 -8.22 1.43 -24.53
CA SER A 282 -8.33 0.03 -24.98
C SER A 282 -8.49 -0.92 -23.80
N ARG A 283 -7.62 -0.80 -22.79
CA ARG A 283 -7.64 -1.66 -21.60
C ARG A 283 -8.92 -1.53 -20.77
N ILE A 284 -9.53 -0.36 -20.69
CA ILE A 284 -10.84 -0.14 -20.08
C ILE A 284 -11.91 -0.96 -20.80
N ASN A 285 -11.95 -0.88 -22.12
CA ASN A 285 -12.92 -1.61 -22.93
C ASN A 285 -12.77 -3.14 -22.86
N GLU A 286 -11.57 -3.64 -22.63
CA GLU A 286 -11.26 -5.07 -22.48
C GLU A 286 -11.66 -5.65 -21.10
N ASN A 287 -11.86 -4.81 -20.08
CA ASN A 287 -12.03 -5.23 -18.69
C ASN A 287 -13.30 -4.67 -18.01
N PRO A 288 -14.48 -4.66 -18.68
CA PRO A 288 -15.67 -3.99 -18.15
C PRO A 288 -16.16 -4.63 -16.84
N GLY A 289 -16.49 -3.78 -15.86
CA GLY A 289 -17.13 -4.21 -14.60
C GLY A 289 -16.18 -4.82 -13.56
N TYR A 290 -14.85 -4.67 -13.71
CA TYR A 290 -13.85 -5.20 -12.77
C TYR A 290 -13.06 -4.08 -12.09
N LEU A 291 -12.42 -4.39 -10.94
CA LEU A 291 -11.52 -3.46 -10.23
C LEU A 291 -10.38 -2.94 -11.12
N LEU A 292 -9.97 -3.74 -12.10
CA LEU A 292 -8.95 -3.34 -13.06
C LEU A 292 -9.44 -2.24 -14.00
N GLU A 293 -10.74 -2.24 -14.39
CA GLU A 293 -11.35 -1.13 -15.13
C GLU A 293 -11.28 0.17 -14.33
N ASP A 294 -11.73 0.14 -13.07
CA ASP A 294 -11.68 1.31 -12.18
C ASP A 294 -10.24 1.85 -12.06
N SER A 295 -9.26 0.94 -11.94
CA SER A 295 -7.85 1.30 -11.91
C SER A 295 -7.42 2.03 -13.18
N TYR A 296 -7.74 1.52 -14.36
CA TYR A 296 -7.40 2.14 -15.64
C TYR A 296 -8.12 3.47 -15.87
N GLN A 297 -9.37 3.61 -15.44
CA GLN A 297 -10.11 4.88 -15.48
C GLN A 297 -9.44 5.93 -14.58
N ASN A 298 -9.00 5.55 -13.37
CA ASN A 298 -8.27 6.43 -12.47
C ASN A 298 -6.91 6.84 -13.04
N MET A 299 -6.17 5.92 -13.67
CA MET A 299 -4.91 6.20 -14.35
C MET A 299 -5.11 7.18 -15.51
N LEU A 300 -6.14 6.96 -16.34
CA LEU A 300 -6.50 7.84 -17.46
C LEU A 300 -6.84 9.25 -16.96
N HIS A 301 -7.66 9.34 -15.92
CA HIS A 301 -7.97 10.62 -15.29
C HIS A 301 -6.71 11.31 -14.76
N TYR A 302 -5.82 10.57 -14.09
CA TYR A 302 -4.61 11.13 -13.49
C TYR A 302 -3.66 11.76 -14.51
N ILE A 303 -3.40 11.09 -15.65
CA ILE A 303 -2.48 11.62 -16.66
C ILE A 303 -3.05 12.79 -17.47
N THR A 304 -4.35 13.04 -17.39
CA THR A 304 -4.98 14.22 -18.03
C THR A 304 -4.86 15.49 -17.17
N GLN A 305 -4.45 15.38 -15.90
CA GLN A 305 -4.29 16.54 -15.04
C GLN A 305 -3.01 17.29 -15.39
N PRO A 306 -3.05 18.63 -15.53
CA PRO A 306 -1.88 19.42 -15.88
C PRO A 306 -0.81 19.38 -14.79
N ILE A 307 0.44 19.45 -15.20
CA ILE A 307 1.61 19.56 -14.32
C ILE A 307 2.68 20.40 -15.02
N GLU A 308 3.51 21.09 -14.23
CA GLU A 308 4.77 21.61 -14.73
C GLU A 308 5.75 20.46 -14.94
N LYS A 309 6.16 20.23 -16.21
CA LYS A 309 6.99 19.07 -16.58
C LYS A 309 8.45 19.31 -16.23
N ASN A 310 9.06 18.33 -15.55
CA ASN A 310 10.47 18.37 -15.17
C ASN A 310 11.14 17.00 -15.31
N LEU A 311 11.13 16.44 -16.51
CA LEU A 311 11.74 15.13 -16.79
C LEU A 311 13.26 15.13 -16.55
N THR A 312 13.93 16.28 -16.73
CA THR A 312 15.36 16.42 -16.43
C THR A 312 15.65 16.10 -14.98
N ASN A 313 14.88 16.66 -14.04
CA ASN A 313 15.03 16.35 -12.62
C ASN A 313 14.81 14.85 -12.32
N SER A 314 13.92 14.20 -13.05
CA SER A 314 13.72 12.75 -12.91
C SER A 314 15.00 11.98 -13.19
N PHE A 315 15.66 12.27 -14.31
CA PHE A 315 16.93 11.62 -14.67
C PHE A 315 18.06 11.98 -13.70
N ASP A 316 18.12 13.22 -13.21
CA ASP A 316 19.13 13.64 -12.24
C ASP A 316 18.99 12.87 -10.91
N GLN A 317 17.76 12.70 -10.43
CA GLN A 317 17.49 11.93 -9.21
C GLN A 317 17.77 10.43 -9.40
N LEU A 318 17.46 9.87 -10.56
CA LEU A 318 17.79 8.48 -10.89
C LEU A 318 19.32 8.29 -10.96
N ALA A 319 20.07 9.21 -11.55
CA ALA A 319 21.52 9.14 -11.59
C ALA A 319 22.16 9.18 -10.18
N ILE A 320 21.62 9.98 -9.27
CA ILE A 320 22.07 10.02 -7.86
C ILE A 320 21.78 8.66 -7.18
N MET A 321 20.64 8.07 -7.45
CA MET A 321 20.26 6.76 -6.91
C MET A 321 21.15 5.65 -7.48
N ASP A 322 21.38 5.65 -8.79
CA ASP A 322 22.23 4.70 -9.50
C ASP A 322 23.66 4.70 -8.94
N GLN A 323 24.24 5.91 -8.77
CA GLN A 323 25.57 6.06 -8.19
C GLN A 323 25.64 5.45 -6.78
N ARG A 324 24.62 5.67 -5.96
CA ARG A 324 24.57 5.17 -4.58
C ARG A 324 24.44 3.65 -4.54
N ARG A 325 23.73 3.06 -5.47
CA ARG A 325 23.40 1.64 -5.54
C ARG A 325 24.31 0.83 -6.45
N GLU A 326 25.24 1.51 -7.12
CA GLU A 326 26.14 0.89 -8.11
C GLU A 326 25.38 0.14 -9.23
N VAL A 327 24.28 0.76 -9.69
CA VAL A 327 23.43 0.24 -10.79
C VAL A 327 23.35 1.26 -11.92
N ASP A 328 22.75 0.86 -13.04
CA ASP A 328 22.63 1.72 -14.23
C ASP A 328 21.20 1.59 -14.79
N SER A 329 20.33 2.50 -14.39
CA SER A 329 18.93 2.52 -14.82
C SER A 329 18.77 2.70 -16.34
N SER A 330 19.76 3.31 -17.01
CA SER A 330 19.70 3.49 -18.48
C SER A 330 19.75 2.19 -19.27
N LYS A 331 20.35 1.14 -18.70
CA LYS A 331 20.38 -0.19 -19.30
C LYS A 331 19.09 -0.98 -19.08
N ILE A 332 18.36 -0.66 -18.04
CA ILE A 332 17.12 -1.33 -17.66
C ILE A 332 15.93 -0.65 -18.34
N PHE A 333 15.83 0.68 -18.24
CA PHE A 333 14.73 1.49 -18.79
C PHE A 333 15.14 2.15 -20.11
N THR A 334 15.63 1.37 -21.07
CA THR A 334 16.22 1.88 -22.33
C THR A 334 15.25 2.79 -23.09
N GLU A 335 13.96 2.44 -23.18
CA GLU A 335 12.96 3.24 -23.85
C GLU A 335 12.77 4.61 -23.20
N LEU A 336 12.70 4.66 -21.87
CA LEU A 336 12.60 5.91 -21.13
C LEU A 336 13.80 6.82 -21.39
N TYR A 337 15.00 6.24 -21.46
CA TYR A 337 16.23 7.01 -21.69
C TYR A 337 16.37 7.55 -23.13
N THR A 338 15.68 6.96 -24.12
CA THR A 338 15.61 7.57 -25.47
C THR A 338 14.93 8.95 -25.43
N LEU A 339 14.04 9.18 -24.47
CA LEU A 339 13.35 10.46 -24.29
C LEU A 339 14.27 11.57 -23.74
N LYS A 340 15.39 11.21 -23.12
CA LYS A 340 16.42 12.16 -22.66
C LYS A 340 17.22 12.75 -23.81
N GLU A 341 17.43 11.97 -24.86
CA GLU A 341 18.28 12.34 -26.00
C GLU A 341 17.51 13.10 -27.09
N GLY A 342 16.18 13.00 -27.10
CA GLY A 342 15.29 13.67 -28.06
C GLY A 342 15.03 15.13 -27.68
N LYS A 343 16.04 16.01 -27.90
CA LYS A 343 15.88 17.47 -27.97
C LYS A 343 15.61 17.93 -29.39
#